data_4a494f986bbeb37362ad6ad20a8be6b0
#
_entry.id   4a494f986bbeb37362ad6ad20a8be6b0
#
_cell.length_a   1.000
_cell.length_b   1.000
_cell.length_c   1.000
_cell.angle_alpha   90.00
_cell.angle_beta   90.00
_cell.angle_gamma   90.00
#
_symmetry.space_group_name_H-M   'P 1'
#
loop_
_entity.id
_entity.type
_entity.pdbx_description
1 polymer ?
#
loop_
_entity_poly.entity_id
_entity_poly.type
_entity_poly.pdbx_seq_one_letter_code
_entity_poly.pdbx_strand_id
1 'polypeptide(L)'
;MINKIKITLFTCLLLLCSCSKQSSKVEYLQSDENEQNNYPFSEAVKVGDILYLSGQIGTSSENDGGLVSGGIREETRQTMLNIKNTLEKYDSKMDDIIKCTCMLVDIKEWASMSEEYIKFFPNHKPARSAFAGTGLALGARVEIECIEKID
;
A
#
# COMPACT_ATOMS: atom_id res chain seq x y z
N MET A 1 -33.09 -72.52 -13.51
CA MET A 1 -32.84 -71.23 -14.15
C MET A 1 -32.61 -70.19 -13.04
N ILE A 2 -31.37 -69.80 -12.78
CA ILE A 2 -30.99 -68.90 -11.67
C ILE A 2 -30.61 -67.57 -12.28
N ASN A 3 -31.45 -66.52 -12.02
CA ASN A 3 -31.20 -65.16 -12.45
C ASN A 3 -30.02 -64.56 -11.69
N LYS A 4 -29.03 -64.21 -12.44
CA LYS A 4 -27.87 -63.40 -11.88
C LYS A 4 -28.26 -61.95 -11.81
N ILE A 5 -28.53 -61.46 -10.61
CA ILE A 5 -28.70 -60.04 -10.30
C ILE A 5 -27.31 -59.40 -10.31
N LYS A 6 -27.05 -58.53 -11.28
CA LYS A 6 -25.85 -57.68 -11.30
C LYS A 6 -26.06 -56.50 -10.35
N ILE A 7 -25.41 -56.52 -9.21
CA ILE A 7 -25.31 -55.37 -8.32
C ILE A 7 -24.27 -54.43 -8.90
N THR A 8 -24.71 -53.34 -9.50
CA THR A 8 -23.85 -52.25 -9.95
C THR A 8 -23.55 -51.35 -8.74
N LEU A 9 -22.35 -51.47 -8.22
CA LEU A 9 -21.86 -50.64 -7.13
C LEU A 9 -21.58 -49.24 -7.68
N PHE A 10 -22.50 -48.29 -7.44
CA PHE A 10 -22.33 -46.87 -7.78
C PHE A 10 -21.44 -46.24 -6.71
N THR A 11 -20.14 -46.16 -7.00
CA THR A 11 -19.15 -45.49 -6.14
C THR A 11 -19.33 -43.99 -6.28
N CYS A 12 -20.08 -43.39 -5.37
CA CYS A 12 -20.22 -41.94 -5.26
C CYS A 12 -18.92 -41.38 -4.71
N LEU A 13 -18.04 -40.90 -5.59
CA LEU A 13 -16.79 -40.20 -5.22
C LEU A 13 -17.16 -38.81 -4.69
N LEU A 14 -17.34 -38.70 -3.37
CA LEU A 14 -17.48 -37.43 -2.69
C LEU A 14 -16.14 -36.71 -2.78
N LEU A 15 -16.02 -35.80 -3.75
CA LEU A 15 -15.01 -34.76 -3.79
C LEU A 15 -15.23 -33.84 -2.59
N LEU A 16 -14.61 -34.16 -1.48
CA LEU A 16 -14.45 -33.22 -0.34
C LEU A 16 -13.58 -32.07 -0.84
N CYS A 17 -14.22 -31.03 -1.35
CA CYS A 17 -13.59 -29.75 -1.59
C CYS A 17 -13.20 -29.19 -0.20
N SER A 18 -12.03 -29.59 0.28
CA SER A 18 -11.44 -29.04 1.49
C SER A 18 -11.06 -27.60 1.17
N CYS A 19 -11.98 -26.67 1.47
CA CYS A 19 -11.65 -25.25 1.49
C CYS A 19 -10.72 -25.05 2.68
N SER A 20 -9.42 -25.26 2.48
CA SER A 20 -8.42 -24.87 3.46
C SER A 20 -8.50 -23.35 3.59
N LYS A 21 -8.97 -22.86 4.73
CA LYS A 21 -8.80 -21.47 5.12
C LYS A 21 -7.29 -21.21 5.17
N GLN A 22 -6.72 -20.75 4.06
CA GLN A 22 -5.34 -20.30 4.04
C GLN A 22 -5.30 -19.05 4.91
N SER A 23 -4.81 -19.21 6.14
CA SER A 23 -4.51 -18.06 7.00
C SER A 23 -3.49 -17.22 6.25
N SER A 24 -3.87 -16.01 5.84
CA SER A 24 -2.93 -15.08 5.22
C SER A 24 -1.82 -14.78 6.22
N LYS A 25 -0.57 -15.09 5.83
CA LYS A 25 0.61 -14.76 6.63
C LYS A 25 0.71 -13.23 6.72
N VAL A 26 1.03 -12.74 7.91
CA VAL A 26 1.39 -11.32 8.11
C VAL A 26 2.89 -11.20 8.10
N GLU A 27 3.42 -10.28 7.29
CA GLU A 27 4.85 -9.99 7.18
C GLU A 27 5.08 -8.51 7.42
N TYR A 28 5.98 -8.19 8.36
CA TYR A 28 6.40 -6.84 8.67
C TYR A 28 7.68 -6.55 7.90
N LEU A 29 7.63 -5.59 6.98
CA LEU A 29 8.70 -5.32 6.03
C LEU A 29 9.48 -4.08 6.47
N GLN A 30 10.80 -4.20 6.49
CA GLN A 30 11.73 -3.15 6.88
C GLN A 30 12.88 -3.09 5.87
N SER A 31 13.35 -1.90 5.58
CA SER A 31 14.64 -1.71 4.93
C SER A 31 15.75 -1.61 5.97
N ASP A 32 16.99 -1.87 5.54
CA ASP A 32 18.17 -1.71 6.40
C ASP A 32 18.26 -0.30 6.97
N GLU A 33 17.82 0.72 6.21
CA GLU A 33 17.79 2.12 6.63
C GLU A 33 16.79 2.34 7.77
N ASN A 34 15.58 1.78 7.66
CA ASN A 34 14.56 1.86 8.72
C ASN A 34 15.02 1.15 10.00
N GLU A 35 15.67 0.02 9.88
CA GLU A 35 16.23 -0.71 11.03
C GLU A 35 17.33 0.09 11.71
N GLN A 36 18.27 0.68 10.95
CA GLN A 36 19.35 1.51 11.49
C GLN A 36 18.82 2.75 12.19
N ASN A 37 17.78 3.37 11.66
CA ASN A 37 17.14 4.55 12.25
C ASN A 37 16.23 4.22 13.43
N ASN A 38 15.99 2.92 13.70
CA ASN A 38 15.14 2.44 14.79
C ASN A 38 13.75 3.11 14.83
N TYR A 39 13.11 3.24 13.66
CA TYR A 39 11.77 3.82 13.58
C TYR A 39 10.76 2.95 14.34
N PRO A 40 9.74 3.54 15.00
CA PRO A 40 8.76 2.80 15.80
C PRO A 40 7.65 2.15 14.96
N PHE A 41 7.88 1.96 13.66
CA PHE A 41 6.91 1.40 12.70
C PHE A 41 7.64 0.64 11.60
N SER A 42 6.94 -0.29 10.96
CA SER A 42 7.41 -0.99 9.76
C SER A 42 7.26 -0.09 8.54
N GLU A 43 8.14 -0.21 7.55
CA GLU A 43 8.03 0.51 6.28
C GLU A 43 6.76 0.10 5.53
N ALA A 44 6.45 -1.20 5.59
CA ALA A 44 5.20 -1.76 5.07
C ALA A 44 4.79 -3.03 5.83
N VAL A 45 3.51 -3.41 5.74
CA VAL A 45 2.98 -4.66 6.28
C VAL A 45 2.22 -5.39 5.18
N LYS A 46 2.64 -6.63 4.88
CA LYS A 46 1.98 -7.50 3.91
C LYS A 46 1.03 -8.46 4.62
N VAL A 47 -0.21 -8.55 4.12
CA VAL A 47 -1.23 -9.49 4.59
C VAL A 47 -1.87 -10.19 3.40
N GLY A 48 -1.43 -11.41 3.11
CA GLY A 48 -1.86 -12.11 1.89
C GLY A 48 -1.39 -11.38 0.63
N ASP A 49 -2.32 -10.93 -0.18
CA ASP A 49 -2.10 -10.16 -1.42
C ASP A 49 -2.30 -8.64 -1.25
N ILE A 50 -2.34 -8.16 -0.01
CA ILE A 50 -2.46 -6.74 0.29
C ILE A 50 -1.18 -6.25 0.98
N LEU A 51 -0.66 -5.11 0.52
CA LEU A 51 0.44 -4.38 1.16
C LEU A 51 -0.06 -3.03 1.69
N TYR A 52 0.20 -2.79 2.96
CA TYR A 52 -0.10 -1.55 3.68
C TYR A 52 1.19 -0.77 3.84
N LEU A 53 1.31 0.38 3.21
CA LEU A 53 2.46 1.27 3.37
C LEU A 53 2.27 2.19 4.56
N SER A 54 3.33 2.43 5.32
CA SER A 54 3.36 3.52 6.27
C SER A 54 3.31 4.88 5.57
N GLY A 55 2.82 5.90 6.27
CA GLY A 55 2.77 7.27 5.77
C GLY A 55 4.14 7.77 5.31
N GLN A 56 4.17 8.41 4.16
CA GLN A 56 5.35 9.05 3.60
C GLN A 56 5.17 10.55 3.59
N ILE A 57 6.24 11.28 3.87
CA ILE A 57 6.34 12.74 3.76
C ILE A 57 7.41 13.12 2.74
N GLY A 58 7.51 14.38 2.38
CA GLY A 58 8.42 14.87 1.34
C GLY A 58 9.87 15.00 1.77
N THR A 59 10.44 14.00 2.44
CA THR A 59 11.87 13.96 2.79
C THR A 59 12.72 13.48 1.63
N SER A 60 13.98 13.95 1.56
CA SER A 60 14.94 13.55 0.54
C SER A 60 16.34 13.41 1.13
N SER A 61 17.06 12.36 0.69
CA SER A 61 18.48 12.17 1.03
C SER A 61 19.37 13.32 0.50
N GLU A 62 18.96 13.97 -0.58
CA GLU A 62 19.67 15.16 -1.10
C GLU A 62 19.59 16.35 -0.15
N ASN A 63 18.69 16.33 0.82
CA ASN A 63 18.50 17.34 1.85
C ASN A 63 18.75 16.75 3.25
N ASP A 64 19.77 15.92 3.39
CA ASP A 64 20.17 15.24 4.64
C ASP A 64 18.98 14.57 5.38
N GLY A 65 18.04 14.00 4.62
CA GLY A 65 16.82 13.39 5.16
C GLY A 65 15.74 14.41 5.60
N GLY A 66 15.96 15.70 5.37
CA GLY A 66 14.99 16.77 5.63
C GLY A 66 13.94 16.91 4.53
N LEU A 67 12.89 17.70 4.83
CA LEU A 67 11.84 18.01 3.86
C LEU A 67 12.39 18.83 2.69
N VAL A 68 11.89 18.55 1.49
CA VAL A 68 12.20 19.36 0.31
C VAL A 68 11.58 20.76 0.46
N SER A 69 12.24 21.76 -0.10
CA SER A 69 11.70 23.12 -0.19
C SER A 69 10.80 23.28 -1.42
N GLY A 70 9.94 24.31 -1.41
CA GLY A 70 9.04 24.62 -2.54
C GLY A 70 7.56 24.46 -2.22
N GLY A 71 7.22 24.11 -0.96
CA GLY A 71 5.86 24.06 -0.46
C GLY A 71 5.10 22.81 -0.90
N ILE A 72 3.77 22.87 -0.82
CA ILE A 72 2.89 21.69 -0.97
C ILE A 72 3.11 20.91 -2.26
N ARG A 73 3.40 21.56 -3.39
CA ARG A 73 3.59 20.88 -4.67
C ARG A 73 4.86 20.01 -4.64
N GLU A 74 5.98 20.59 -4.25
CA GLU A 74 7.26 19.87 -4.20
C GLU A 74 7.25 18.78 -3.13
N GLU A 75 6.67 19.07 -1.95
CA GLU A 75 6.51 18.04 -0.92
C GLU A 75 5.60 16.89 -1.39
N THR A 76 4.48 17.19 -2.06
CA THR A 76 3.61 16.14 -2.62
C THR A 76 4.35 15.30 -3.65
N ARG A 77 5.08 15.96 -4.56
CA ARG A 77 5.86 15.25 -5.59
C ARG A 77 6.89 14.33 -4.95
N GLN A 78 7.63 14.83 -3.96
CA GLN A 78 8.64 14.02 -3.26
C GLN A 78 8.00 12.88 -2.46
N THR A 79 6.90 13.14 -1.75
CA THR A 79 6.14 12.11 -1.04
C THR A 79 5.73 10.96 -1.98
N MET A 80 5.20 11.29 -3.16
CA MET A 80 4.80 10.28 -4.15
C MET A 80 5.99 9.53 -4.74
N LEU A 81 7.15 10.17 -4.89
CA LEU A 81 8.40 9.50 -5.27
C LEU A 81 8.87 8.53 -4.18
N ASN A 82 8.77 8.91 -2.91
CA ASN A 82 9.12 8.05 -1.78
C ASN A 82 8.20 6.81 -1.74
N ILE A 83 6.88 7.00 -1.92
CA ILE A 83 5.93 5.87 -2.07
C ILE A 83 6.36 4.95 -3.21
N LYS A 84 6.62 5.52 -4.40
CA LYS A 84 7.07 4.74 -5.56
C LYS A 84 8.34 3.93 -5.25
N ASN A 85 9.33 4.54 -4.63
CA ASN A 85 10.58 3.87 -4.26
C ASN A 85 10.33 2.73 -3.25
N THR A 86 9.43 2.93 -2.29
CA THR A 86 9.05 1.88 -1.33
C THR A 86 8.36 0.71 -2.03
N LEU A 87 7.43 0.98 -2.96
CA LEU A 87 6.78 -0.06 -3.76
C LEU A 87 7.79 -0.90 -4.55
N GLU A 88 8.72 -0.22 -5.25
CA GLU A 88 9.75 -0.88 -6.05
C GLU A 88 10.68 -1.78 -5.22
N LYS A 89 10.97 -1.43 -3.95
CA LYS A 89 11.71 -2.30 -3.01
C LYS A 89 10.99 -3.63 -2.74
N TYR A 90 9.67 -3.65 -2.82
CA TYR A 90 8.83 -4.81 -2.52
C TYR A 90 8.21 -5.42 -3.79
N ASP A 91 8.87 -5.24 -4.94
CA ASP A 91 8.48 -5.79 -6.25
C ASP A 91 7.07 -5.38 -6.70
N SER A 92 6.64 -4.17 -6.31
CA SER A 92 5.33 -3.61 -6.63
C SER A 92 5.45 -2.27 -7.39
N LYS A 93 4.35 -1.69 -7.80
CA LYS A 93 4.33 -0.49 -8.65
C LYS A 93 3.12 0.41 -8.35
N MET A 94 3.19 1.66 -8.79
CA MET A 94 2.14 2.66 -8.59
C MET A 94 0.77 2.21 -9.13
N ASP A 95 0.73 1.40 -10.18
CA ASP A 95 -0.50 0.89 -10.78
C ASP A 95 -1.22 -0.14 -9.88
N ASP A 96 -0.56 -0.71 -8.89
CA ASP A 96 -1.14 -1.69 -7.97
C ASP A 96 -1.82 -1.01 -6.77
N ILE A 97 -1.66 0.32 -6.61
CA ILE A 97 -2.29 1.09 -5.53
C ILE A 97 -3.81 1.12 -5.73
N ILE A 98 -4.55 0.69 -4.70
CA ILE A 98 -6.01 0.68 -4.69
C ILE A 98 -6.62 1.77 -3.81
N LYS A 99 -5.88 2.26 -2.82
CA LYS A 99 -6.34 3.30 -1.89
C LYS A 99 -5.18 4.17 -1.41
N CYS A 100 -5.42 5.48 -1.29
CA CYS A 100 -4.54 6.39 -0.55
C CYS A 100 -5.34 7.24 0.44
N THR A 101 -4.69 7.62 1.54
CA THR A 101 -5.14 8.66 2.47
C THR A 101 -4.14 9.80 2.44
N CYS A 102 -4.61 11.02 2.13
CA CYS A 102 -3.78 12.22 2.12
C CYS A 102 -4.13 13.08 3.33
N MET A 103 -3.16 13.31 4.19
CA MET A 103 -3.24 14.15 5.37
C MET A 103 -2.52 15.47 5.09
N LEU A 104 -3.18 16.59 5.37
CA LEU A 104 -2.66 17.94 5.11
C LEU A 104 -2.56 18.72 6.41
N VAL A 105 -1.72 19.73 6.46
CA VAL A 105 -1.70 20.71 7.55
C VAL A 105 -2.72 21.82 7.29
N ASP A 106 -2.93 22.19 6.01
CA ASP A 106 -3.94 23.18 5.61
C ASP A 106 -4.81 22.64 4.47
N ILE A 107 -6.11 22.53 4.71
CA ILE A 107 -7.07 22.03 3.70
C ILE A 107 -7.15 22.93 2.45
N LYS A 108 -6.75 24.20 2.55
CA LYS A 108 -6.68 25.10 1.39
C LYS A 108 -5.68 24.67 0.35
N GLU A 109 -4.71 23.83 0.72
CA GLU A 109 -3.69 23.27 -0.17
C GLU A 109 -4.16 22.02 -0.93
N TRP A 110 -5.39 21.54 -0.64
CA TRP A 110 -5.94 20.32 -1.24
C TRP A 110 -5.89 20.32 -2.78
N ALA A 111 -6.19 21.44 -3.42
CA ALA A 111 -6.18 21.54 -4.88
C ALA A 111 -4.76 21.39 -5.45
N SER A 112 -3.78 22.11 -4.87
CA SER A 112 -2.39 22.08 -5.30
C SER A 112 -1.74 20.72 -5.05
N MET A 113 -2.02 20.09 -3.91
CA MET A 113 -1.64 18.71 -3.63
C MET A 113 -2.23 17.75 -4.67
N SER A 114 -3.53 17.87 -4.96
CA SER A 114 -4.22 16.97 -5.90
C SER A 114 -3.69 17.05 -7.32
N GLU A 115 -3.31 18.24 -7.79
CA GLU A 115 -2.70 18.45 -9.11
C GLU A 115 -1.34 17.73 -9.26
N GLU A 116 -0.54 17.67 -8.20
CA GLU A 116 0.72 16.91 -8.22
C GLU A 116 0.48 15.40 -8.06
N TYR A 117 -0.36 15.01 -7.09
CA TYR A 117 -0.71 13.63 -6.81
C TYR A 117 -1.18 12.86 -8.06
N ILE A 118 -2.10 13.47 -8.84
CA ILE A 118 -2.72 12.79 -9.99
C ILE A 118 -1.74 12.45 -11.10
N LYS A 119 -0.59 13.12 -11.19
CA LYS A 119 0.45 12.86 -12.19
C LYS A 119 1.06 11.46 -12.04
N PHE A 120 0.97 10.86 -10.87
CA PHE A 120 1.48 9.53 -10.56
C PHE A 120 0.50 8.40 -10.93
N PHE A 121 -0.73 8.74 -11.35
CA PHE A 121 -1.78 7.79 -11.72
C PHE A 121 -2.32 8.05 -13.14
N PRO A 122 -1.51 7.84 -14.17
CA PRO A 122 -1.92 8.12 -15.56
C PRO A 122 -2.95 7.13 -16.09
N ASN A 123 -2.94 5.88 -15.61
CA ASN A 123 -3.77 4.79 -16.13
C ASN A 123 -5.11 4.67 -15.39
N HIS A 124 -5.09 4.75 -14.07
CA HIS A 124 -6.29 4.68 -13.22
C HIS A 124 -6.09 5.49 -11.94
N LYS A 125 -7.14 5.70 -11.18
CA LYS A 125 -7.13 6.50 -9.96
C LYS A 125 -7.52 5.62 -8.79
N PRO A 126 -6.67 5.46 -7.76
CA PRO A 126 -7.07 4.75 -6.54
C PRO A 126 -8.18 5.50 -5.80
N ALA A 127 -8.93 4.76 -4.98
CA ALA A 127 -9.82 5.39 -4.03
C ALA A 127 -9.02 6.31 -3.10
N ARG A 128 -9.53 7.53 -2.79
CA ARG A 128 -8.80 8.50 -1.96
C ARG A 128 -9.69 9.14 -0.91
N SER A 129 -9.11 9.33 0.28
CA SER A 129 -9.61 10.27 1.28
C SER A 129 -8.58 11.37 1.48
N ALA A 130 -9.02 12.60 1.78
CA ALA A 130 -8.13 13.69 2.13
C ALA A 130 -8.78 14.55 3.22
N PHE A 131 -7.97 14.92 4.21
CA PHE A 131 -8.39 15.79 5.33
C PHE A 131 -7.20 16.60 5.84
N ALA A 132 -7.45 17.60 6.67
CA ALA A 132 -6.39 18.35 7.35
C ALA A 132 -6.40 18.03 8.84
N GLY A 133 -5.19 17.92 9.40
CA GLY A 133 -4.89 17.80 10.84
C GLY A 133 -4.30 19.09 11.40
N THR A 134 -3.84 19.03 12.65
CA THR A 134 -3.22 20.16 13.35
C THR A 134 -1.70 20.24 13.15
N GLY A 135 -1.09 19.22 12.55
CA GLY A 135 0.35 19.14 12.27
C GLY A 135 0.73 17.74 11.79
N LEU A 136 1.87 17.64 11.12
CA LEU A 136 2.48 16.40 10.63
C LEU A 136 3.92 16.30 11.09
N ALA A 137 4.51 15.11 10.97
CA ALA A 137 5.88 14.85 11.38
C ALA A 137 6.86 15.81 10.68
N LEU A 138 7.89 16.23 11.37
CA LEU A 138 8.94 17.13 10.90
C LEU A 138 8.46 18.49 10.36
N GLY A 139 7.18 18.85 10.58
CA GLY A 139 6.58 20.05 10.01
C GLY A 139 6.16 19.91 8.54
N ALA A 140 6.01 18.68 8.05
CA ALA A 140 5.53 18.41 6.69
C ALA A 140 4.16 19.05 6.43
N ARG A 141 3.92 19.45 5.19
CA ARG A 141 2.63 19.99 4.73
C ARG A 141 1.67 18.90 4.29
N VAL A 142 2.21 17.75 3.89
CA VAL A 142 1.45 16.59 3.44
C VAL A 142 2.12 15.30 3.91
N GLU A 143 1.28 14.34 4.27
CA GLU A 143 1.63 12.95 4.47
C GLU A 143 0.66 12.08 3.69
N ILE A 144 1.14 11.02 3.04
CA ILE A 144 0.30 10.12 2.24
C ILE A 144 0.65 8.68 2.61
N GLU A 145 -0.37 7.91 2.98
CA GLU A 145 -0.32 6.46 3.10
C GLU A 145 -1.08 5.81 1.95
N CYS A 146 -0.65 4.62 1.51
CA CYS A 146 -1.32 3.88 0.47
C CYS A 146 -1.50 2.41 0.84
N ILE A 147 -2.52 1.80 0.24
CA ILE A 147 -2.79 0.36 0.27
C ILE A 147 -2.76 -0.11 -1.17
N GLU A 148 -2.10 -1.21 -1.42
CA GLU A 148 -2.00 -1.80 -2.74
C GLU A 148 -2.38 -3.27 -2.74
N LYS A 149 -2.75 -3.76 -3.91
CA LYS A 149 -2.95 -5.17 -4.17
C LYS A 149 -1.75 -5.67 -4.98
N ILE A 150 -1.06 -6.65 -4.43
CA ILE A 150 0.07 -7.33 -5.06
C ILE A 150 -0.37 -8.70 -5.57
N ASP A 151 0.21 -9.16 -6.69
CA ASP A 151 -0.08 -10.46 -7.29
C ASP A 151 0.69 -11.61 -6.60
#